data_6df439c4fb747e8adba132e19e01daaf
#
_entry.id   6df439c4fb747e8adba132e19e01daaf
#
_cell.length_a   1.000
_cell.length_b   1.000
_cell.length_c   1.000
_cell.angle_alpha   90.00
_cell.angle_beta   90.00
_cell.angle_gamma   90.00
#
_symmetry.space_group_name_H-M   'P 1'
#
loop_
_entity.id
_entity.type
_entity.pdbx_description
1 polymer ?
#
loop_
_entity_poly.entity_id
_entity_poly.type
_entity_poly.pdbx_seq_one_letter_code
_entity_poly.pdbx_strand_id
1 'polypeptide(L)'
;AVGPIEVPTELSKPHALTRAASKRLKQRDGWTNEKGLRSAPGEVLNIEVTRSSLDRALLLFDVLIKELAKRSITVHVDTAAQRTILDVEGTPVSLAITEKIKRTRHEPTPAELKAQERYWDRTFSGLLSNDTTYPHIPNYDYHPTGVLTITANHYWPSRSWNDTPRSPLEKRLGNVIAGITTLAVEIRAEEAEAARKEAERQRAQDRYAARKKRWETEQAKFKQLEEHASAWERAQRLRAYANAVERNALESGGVSAELQDWLAWARAKADWIDPLVQVSDPILSAPEPRAPGYYYP
;
A
#
# COMPACT_ATOMS: atom_id res chain seq x y z
N ALA A 1 -4.10 22.65 -30.58
CA ALA A 1 -5.03 23.50 -29.80
C ALA A 1 -6.45 23.04 -30.09
N VAL A 2 -7.24 22.81 -29.04
CA VAL A 2 -8.67 22.49 -29.18
C VAL A 2 -9.39 23.80 -29.48
N GLY A 3 -10.11 23.85 -30.62
CA GLY A 3 -10.91 25.03 -31.00
C GLY A 3 -12.03 25.34 -30.00
N PRO A 4 -12.74 26.49 -30.14
CA PRO A 4 -13.86 26.81 -29.29
C PRO A 4 -14.94 25.72 -29.40
N ILE A 5 -15.43 25.28 -28.24
CA ILE A 5 -16.50 24.27 -28.15
C ILE A 5 -17.80 25.01 -27.88
N GLU A 6 -18.79 24.83 -28.75
CA GLU A 6 -20.11 25.42 -28.54
C GLU A 6 -20.88 24.54 -27.52
N VAL A 7 -21.33 25.18 -26.45
CA VAL A 7 -22.19 24.55 -25.45
C VAL A 7 -23.63 24.94 -25.75
N PRO A 8 -24.54 24.00 -26.00
CA PRO A 8 -25.94 24.30 -26.23
C PRO A 8 -26.58 24.86 -24.94
N THR A 9 -27.70 25.57 -25.09
CA THR A 9 -28.45 26.12 -23.95
C THR A 9 -29.28 25.06 -23.21
N GLU A 10 -29.62 23.97 -23.90
CA GLU A 10 -30.45 22.89 -23.37
C GLU A 10 -29.86 21.52 -23.68
N LEU A 11 -30.16 20.56 -22.81
CA LEU A 11 -29.70 19.17 -22.93
C LEU A 11 -30.50 18.44 -24.03
N SER A 12 -29.98 18.44 -25.27
CA SER A 12 -30.58 17.78 -26.43
C SER A 12 -29.83 16.48 -26.75
N LYS A 13 -30.58 15.38 -26.92
CA LYS A 13 -30.04 14.03 -27.22
C LYS A 13 -28.84 13.68 -26.33
N PRO A 14 -29.01 13.59 -25.00
CA PRO A 14 -27.90 13.37 -24.09
C PRO A 14 -27.27 11.97 -24.30
N HIS A 15 -25.97 11.89 -24.03
CA HIS A 15 -25.25 10.64 -23.97
C HIS A 15 -25.88 9.68 -22.94
N ALA A 16 -25.70 8.37 -23.12
CA ALA A 16 -26.31 7.36 -22.23
C ALA A 16 -25.93 7.57 -20.75
N LEU A 17 -24.67 7.87 -20.46
CA LEU A 17 -24.19 8.16 -19.09
C LEU A 17 -24.83 9.42 -18.49
N THR A 18 -24.97 10.49 -19.29
CA THR A 18 -25.63 11.75 -18.85
C THR A 18 -27.10 11.52 -18.58
N ARG A 19 -27.77 10.71 -19.41
CA ARG A 19 -29.17 10.34 -19.21
C ARG A 19 -29.38 9.55 -17.91
N ALA A 20 -28.51 8.57 -17.64
CA ALA A 20 -28.53 7.80 -16.40
C ALA A 20 -28.32 8.72 -15.18
N ALA A 21 -27.30 9.62 -15.24
CA ALA A 21 -27.04 10.61 -14.19
C ALA A 21 -28.21 11.54 -13.96
N SER A 22 -28.83 12.09 -15.04
CA SER A 22 -30.01 12.93 -14.94
C SER A 22 -31.19 12.22 -14.27
N LYS A 23 -31.47 10.97 -14.68
CA LYS A 23 -32.52 10.16 -14.08
C LYS A 23 -32.28 9.93 -12.59
N ARG A 24 -31.06 9.56 -12.21
CA ARG A 24 -30.72 9.23 -10.82
C ARG A 24 -30.67 10.43 -9.90
N LEU A 25 -30.00 11.51 -10.34
CA LEU A 25 -29.81 12.71 -9.51
C LEU A 25 -31.04 13.63 -9.42
N LYS A 26 -32.01 13.50 -10.34
CA LYS A 26 -33.28 14.23 -10.28
C LYS A 26 -34.37 13.53 -9.42
N GLN A 27 -34.18 12.28 -9.03
CA GLN A 27 -35.09 11.57 -8.18
C GLN A 27 -35.28 12.29 -6.84
N ARG A 28 -36.53 12.20 -6.27
CA ARG A 28 -36.91 12.92 -5.04
C ARG A 28 -36.11 12.45 -3.82
N ASP A 29 -35.76 11.15 -3.80
CA ASP A 29 -34.96 10.48 -2.76
C ASP A 29 -33.47 10.46 -3.09
N GLY A 30 -33.04 11.32 -4.02
CA GLY A 30 -31.62 11.44 -4.39
C GLY A 30 -30.77 11.80 -3.18
N TRP A 31 -29.67 11.12 -3.02
CA TRP A 31 -28.69 11.34 -1.96
C TRP A 31 -28.28 12.81 -1.91
N THR A 32 -28.73 13.48 -0.87
CA THR A 32 -28.30 14.83 -0.54
C THR A 32 -27.41 14.69 0.69
N ASN A 33 -26.14 15.07 0.56
CA ASN A 33 -25.22 15.05 1.69
C ASN A 33 -25.51 16.21 2.67
N GLU A 34 -24.81 16.24 3.80
CA GLU A 34 -24.94 17.29 4.84
C GLU A 34 -24.76 18.72 4.29
N LYS A 35 -24.08 18.87 3.15
CA LYS A 35 -23.85 20.16 2.48
C LYS A 35 -24.98 20.55 1.52
N GLY A 36 -26.04 19.76 1.41
CA GLY A 36 -27.14 19.99 0.47
C GLY A 36 -26.81 19.66 -0.99
N LEU A 37 -25.69 18.96 -1.25
CA LEU A 37 -25.28 18.55 -2.58
C LEU A 37 -25.83 17.17 -2.94
N ARG A 38 -26.26 17.01 -4.18
CA ARG A 38 -26.69 15.72 -4.75
C ARG A 38 -25.51 15.02 -5.39
N SER A 39 -25.33 13.76 -5.05
CA SER A 39 -24.31 12.90 -5.64
C SER A 39 -24.76 11.42 -5.59
N ALA A 40 -24.26 10.60 -6.48
CA ALA A 40 -24.44 9.15 -6.47
C ALA A 40 -23.16 8.50 -7.03
N PRO A 41 -22.07 8.55 -6.25
CA PRO A 41 -20.75 8.07 -6.70
C PRO A 41 -20.80 6.57 -6.98
N GLY A 42 -20.18 6.15 -8.08
CA GLY A 42 -20.14 4.76 -8.53
C GLY A 42 -21.41 4.24 -9.23
N GLU A 43 -22.55 4.91 -9.06
CA GLU A 43 -23.77 4.54 -9.79
C GLU A 43 -23.87 5.29 -11.13
N VAL A 44 -23.50 6.56 -11.14
CA VAL A 44 -23.56 7.45 -12.31
C VAL A 44 -22.34 8.36 -12.36
N LEU A 45 -22.33 9.28 -13.33
CA LEU A 45 -21.26 10.28 -13.47
C LEU A 45 -20.98 10.99 -12.14
N ASN A 46 -19.70 11.21 -11.83
CA ASN A 46 -19.27 11.87 -10.60
C ASN A 46 -19.59 13.37 -10.64
N ILE A 47 -20.81 13.68 -10.22
CA ILE A 47 -21.36 15.02 -10.12
C ILE A 47 -21.79 15.23 -8.66
N GLU A 48 -21.30 16.31 -8.04
CA GLU A 48 -21.65 16.70 -6.68
C GLU A 48 -22.05 18.17 -6.67
N VAL A 49 -23.34 18.44 -6.84
CA VAL A 49 -23.89 19.79 -7.00
C VAL A 49 -25.27 19.92 -6.36
N THR A 50 -25.71 21.14 -6.14
CA THR A 50 -27.09 21.42 -5.71
C THR A 50 -28.09 21.13 -6.84
N ARG A 51 -29.38 21.07 -6.47
CA ARG A 51 -30.45 20.91 -7.45
C ARG A 51 -30.51 22.03 -8.48
N SER A 52 -30.19 23.25 -8.08
CA SER A 52 -30.19 24.43 -8.97
C SER A 52 -29.07 24.38 -10.01
N SER A 53 -27.91 23.81 -9.66
CA SER A 53 -26.75 23.71 -10.54
C SER A 53 -26.73 22.42 -11.36
N LEU A 54 -27.63 21.45 -11.08
CA LEU A 54 -27.59 20.12 -11.65
C LEU A 54 -27.74 20.12 -13.18
N ASP A 55 -28.72 20.85 -13.72
CA ASP A 55 -28.96 20.87 -15.16
C ASP A 55 -27.75 21.44 -15.93
N ARG A 56 -27.10 22.44 -15.37
CA ARG A 56 -25.87 23.03 -15.93
C ARG A 56 -24.69 22.06 -15.86
N ALA A 57 -24.54 21.37 -14.74
CA ALA A 57 -23.48 20.36 -14.59
C ALA A 57 -23.64 19.18 -15.56
N LEU A 58 -24.90 18.71 -15.74
CA LEU A 58 -25.22 17.64 -16.70
C LEU A 58 -24.91 18.08 -18.14
N LEU A 59 -25.24 19.33 -18.49
CA LEU A 59 -24.97 19.90 -19.81
C LEU A 59 -23.45 19.95 -20.09
N LEU A 60 -22.66 20.48 -19.16
CA LEU A 60 -21.21 20.53 -19.28
C LEU A 60 -20.61 19.13 -19.43
N PHE A 61 -21.07 18.17 -18.63
CA PHE A 61 -20.59 16.78 -18.70
C PHE A 61 -20.95 16.13 -20.03
N ASP A 62 -22.17 16.35 -20.54
CA ASP A 62 -22.61 15.80 -21.83
C ASP A 62 -21.75 16.30 -23.00
N VAL A 63 -21.49 17.60 -23.03
CA VAL A 63 -20.62 18.22 -24.04
C VAL A 63 -19.21 17.65 -23.93
N LEU A 64 -18.66 17.55 -22.72
CA LEU A 64 -17.33 16.97 -22.51
C LEU A 64 -17.26 15.53 -23.00
N ILE A 65 -18.21 14.67 -22.65
CA ILE A 65 -18.24 13.27 -23.10
C ILE A 65 -18.26 13.19 -24.62
N LYS A 66 -19.11 13.97 -25.27
CA LYS A 66 -19.23 13.98 -26.74
C LYS A 66 -17.96 14.47 -27.43
N GLU A 67 -17.33 15.50 -26.89
CA GLU A 67 -16.07 16.04 -27.40
C GLU A 67 -14.87 15.13 -27.15
N LEU A 68 -14.84 14.44 -26.01
CA LEU A 68 -13.83 13.43 -25.70
C LEU A 68 -13.98 12.21 -26.61
N ALA A 69 -15.21 11.75 -26.86
CA ALA A 69 -15.48 10.64 -27.77
C ALA A 69 -14.99 10.91 -29.21
N LYS A 70 -15.11 12.13 -29.72
CA LYS A 70 -14.55 12.55 -31.03
C LYS A 70 -13.02 12.40 -31.10
N ARG A 71 -12.35 12.29 -29.96
CA ARG A 71 -10.89 12.16 -29.82
C ARG A 71 -10.48 10.75 -29.36
N SER A 72 -11.39 9.78 -29.52
CA SER A 72 -11.18 8.39 -29.11
C SER A 72 -10.89 8.21 -27.61
N ILE A 73 -11.32 9.16 -26.78
CA ILE A 73 -11.25 9.07 -25.31
C ILE A 73 -12.58 8.49 -24.83
N THR A 74 -12.55 7.33 -24.23
CA THR A 74 -13.74 6.67 -23.70
C THR A 74 -14.02 7.13 -22.26
N VAL A 75 -15.31 7.21 -21.93
CA VAL A 75 -15.77 7.60 -20.58
C VAL A 75 -16.61 6.50 -20.01
N HIS A 76 -16.32 6.05 -18.82
CA HIS A 76 -17.12 5.06 -18.10
C HIS A 76 -17.20 5.38 -16.61
N VAL A 77 -18.15 4.75 -15.93
CA VAL A 77 -18.29 4.84 -14.47
C VAL A 77 -17.70 3.59 -13.85
N ASP A 78 -16.69 3.77 -13.02
CA ASP A 78 -16.11 2.70 -12.21
C ASP A 78 -16.86 2.60 -10.89
N THR A 79 -17.63 1.53 -10.74
CA THR A 79 -18.46 1.27 -9.55
C THR A 79 -17.61 0.95 -8.32
N ALA A 80 -16.48 0.26 -8.50
CA ALA A 80 -15.59 -0.13 -7.41
C ALA A 80 -14.80 1.07 -6.86
N ALA A 81 -14.24 1.90 -7.75
CA ALA A 81 -13.55 3.12 -7.38
C ALA A 81 -14.49 4.29 -7.08
N GLN A 82 -15.80 4.14 -7.36
CA GLN A 82 -16.83 5.18 -7.22
C GLN A 82 -16.50 6.48 -7.97
N ARG A 83 -15.99 6.36 -9.21
CA ARG A 83 -15.48 7.47 -10.00
C ARG A 83 -15.91 7.37 -11.45
N THR A 84 -15.97 8.54 -12.11
CA THR A 84 -16.03 8.60 -13.57
C THR A 84 -14.60 8.58 -14.11
N ILE A 85 -14.28 7.62 -14.95
CA ILE A 85 -12.94 7.41 -15.52
C ILE A 85 -12.96 7.75 -17.00
N LEU A 86 -11.96 8.48 -17.43
CA LEU A 86 -11.60 8.72 -18.82
C LEU A 86 -10.43 7.80 -19.16
N ASP A 87 -10.55 7.04 -20.22
CA ASP A 87 -9.41 6.30 -20.77
C ASP A 87 -8.76 7.13 -21.89
N VAL A 88 -7.62 7.70 -21.57
CA VAL A 88 -6.84 8.54 -22.48
C VAL A 88 -5.63 7.72 -22.99
N GLU A 89 -5.80 7.05 -24.12
CA GLU A 89 -4.75 6.19 -24.71
C GLU A 89 -4.20 5.15 -23.71
N GLY A 90 -5.09 4.47 -22.98
CA GLY A 90 -4.75 3.48 -21.97
C GLY A 90 -4.40 4.04 -20.58
N THR A 91 -4.39 5.37 -20.42
CA THR A 91 -4.14 6.03 -19.12
C THR A 91 -5.47 6.42 -18.48
N PRO A 92 -5.82 5.86 -17.29
CA PRO A 92 -7.04 6.21 -16.59
C PRO A 92 -6.91 7.56 -15.89
N VAL A 93 -7.82 8.48 -16.19
CA VAL A 93 -7.93 9.79 -15.54
C VAL A 93 -9.33 9.93 -14.97
N SER A 94 -9.49 10.22 -13.70
CA SER A 94 -10.82 10.47 -13.13
C SER A 94 -11.30 11.88 -13.43
N LEU A 95 -12.61 12.03 -13.65
CA LEU A 95 -13.26 13.30 -13.91
C LEU A 95 -14.43 13.51 -12.95
N ALA A 96 -14.52 14.70 -12.37
CA ALA A 96 -15.64 15.09 -11.51
C ALA A 96 -16.08 16.53 -11.78
N ILE A 97 -17.37 16.79 -11.56
CA ILE A 97 -17.91 18.15 -11.49
C ILE A 97 -18.49 18.38 -10.10
N THR A 98 -17.97 19.38 -9.40
CA THR A 98 -18.39 19.72 -8.05
C THR A 98 -18.83 21.19 -7.97
N GLU A 99 -19.74 21.50 -7.07
CA GLU A 99 -20.10 22.89 -6.76
C GLU A 99 -19.37 23.39 -5.53
N LYS A 100 -18.83 24.59 -5.62
CA LYS A 100 -18.16 25.24 -4.50
C LYS A 100 -19.15 25.66 -3.43
N ILE A 101 -18.87 25.30 -2.19
CA ILE A 101 -19.69 25.64 -1.01
C ILE A 101 -18.95 26.65 -0.16
N LYS A 102 -19.65 27.71 0.25
CA LYS A 102 -19.17 28.62 1.30
C LYS A 102 -19.64 28.07 2.64
N ARG A 103 -18.75 27.96 3.59
CA ARG A 103 -19.00 27.51 4.95
C ARG A 103 -18.97 28.69 5.91
N THR A 104 -20.03 28.86 6.73
CA THR A 104 -20.06 29.81 7.83
C THR A 104 -20.27 29.07 9.14
N ARG A 105 -19.79 29.64 10.23
CA ARG A 105 -20.05 29.06 11.56
C ARG A 105 -21.55 29.12 11.83
N HIS A 106 -22.13 28.02 12.28
CA HIS A 106 -23.54 27.98 12.65
C HIS A 106 -23.77 28.72 13.97
N GLU A 107 -24.78 29.57 14.01
CA GLU A 107 -25.25 30.20 15.24
C GLU A 107 -26.51 29.43 15.69
N PRO A 108 -26.49 28.77 16.87
CA PRO A 108 -27.60 27.97 17.32
C PRO A 108 -28.89 28.79 17.40
N THR A 109 -29.94 28.31 16.76
CA THR A 109 -31.25 28.95 16.81
C THR A 109 -31.91 28.77 18.19
N PRO A 110 -32.83 29.64 18.61
CA PRO A 110 -33.57 29.47 19.87
C PRO A 110 -34.33 28.14 19.95
N ALA A 111 -34.76 27.58 18.82
CA ALA A 111 -35.42 26.29 18.77
C ALA A 111 -34.48 25.11 19.04
N GLU A 112 -33.26 25.17 18.51
CA GLU A 112 -32.20 24.17 18.74
C GLU A 112 -31.75 24.18 20.21
N LEU A 113 -31.51 25.37 20.76
CA LEU A 113 -31.17 25.51 22.19
C LEU A 113 -32.27 24.96 23.11
N LYS A 114 -33.55 25.26 22.84
CA LYS A 114 -34.65 24.68 23.57
C LYS A 114 -34.79 23.17 23.39
N ALA A 115 -34.44 22.62 22.23
CA ALA A 115 -34.45 21.18 22.00
C ALA A 115 -33.34 20.50 22.82
N GLN A 116 -32.17 21.12 22.89
CA GLN A 116 -31.05 20.63 23.69
C GLN A 116 -31.33 20.71 25.18
N GLU A 117 -31.91 21.82 25.67
CA GLU A 117 -32.36 21.98 27.06
C GLU A 117 -33.39 20.89 27.45
N ARG A 118 -34.40 20.69 26.64
CA ARG A 118 -35.43 19.63 26.87
C ARG A 118 -34.81 18.23 26.89
N TYR A 119 -33.79 17.97 26.08
CA TYR A 119 -33.11 16.70 26.09
C TYR A 119 -32.39 16.50 27.42
N TRP A 120 -31.63 17.49 27.91
CA TRP A 120 -30.94 17.41 29.17
C TRP A 120 -31.87 17.28 30.35
N ASP A 121 -32.98 18.04 30.40
CA ASP A 121 -34.01 17.93 31.44
C ASP A 121 -34.58 16.52 31.56
N ARG A 122 -34.85 15.87 30.42
CA ARG A 122 -35.30 14.47 30.37
C ARG A 122 -34.23 13.48 30.80
N THR A 123 -33.00 13.76 30.44
CA THR A 123 -31.84 12.93 30.84
C THR A 123 -31.70 12.94 32.38
N PHE A 124 -31.69 14.10 32.96
CA PHE A 124 -31.53 14.26 34.41
C PHE A 124 -32.76 13.78 35.22
N SER A 125 -33.94 13.84 34.65
CA SER A 125 -35.17 13.34 35.27
C SER A 125 -35.38 11.82 35.13
N GLY A 126 -34.46 11.10 34.46
CA GLY A 126 -34.59 9.66 34.22
C GLY A 126 -35.74 9.28 33.25
N LEU A 127 -36.28 10.25 32.50
CA LEU A 127 -37.42 10.11 31.58
C LEU A 127 -37.00 9.91 30.10
N LEU A 128 -35.73 9.62 29.84
CA LEU A 128 -35.24 9.29 28.49
C LEU A 128 -35.76 7.89 28.08
N SER A 129 -36.49 7.84 27.00
CA SER A 129 -36.74 6.57 26.31
C SER A 129 -35.54 6.20 25.41
N ASN A 130 -35.36 4.91 25.15
CA ASN A 130 -34.25 4.41 24.28
C ASN A 130 -34.28 4.95 22.84
N ASP A 131 -35.39 5.55 22.42
CA ASP A 131 -35.61 6.15 21.09
C ASP A 131 -35.31 7.66 21.05
N THR A 132 -34.88 8.28 22.16
CA THR A 132 -34.65 9.73 22.20
C THR A 132 -33.27 10.06 21.62
N THR A 133 -33.24 10.53 20.39
CA THR A 133 -31.98 10.98 19.75
C THR A 133 -31.53 12.33 20.29
N TYR A 134 -30.22 12.46 20.59
CA TYR A 134 -29.62 13.74 20.96
C TYR A 134 -29.82 14.79 19.86
N PRO A 135 -30.34 16.00 20.17
CA PRO A 135 -30.51 17.04 19.15
C PRO A 135 -29.16 17.56 18.73
N HIS A 136 -28.75 17.15 17.51
CA HIS A 136 -27.46 17.55 16.92
C HIS A 136 -27.55 18.98 16.38
N ILE A 137 -26.81 19.91 16.97
CA ILE A 137 -26.63 21.26 16.46
C ILE A 137 -25.42 21.23 15.51
N PRO A 138 -25.58 21.60 14.22
CA PRO A 138 -24.50 21.60 13.27
C PRO A 138 -23.44 22.65 13.63
N ASN A 139 -22.18 22.35 13.42
CA ASN A 139 -21.10 23.33 13.67
C ASN A 139 -21.01 24.41 12.57
N TYR A 140 -21.55 24.11 11.39
CA TYR A 140 -21.43 24.96 10.22
C TYR A 140 -22.69 24.94 9.35
N ASP A 141 -23.01 26.11 8.80
CA ASP A 141 -23.97 26.26 7.71
C ASP A 141 -23.26 26.23 6.37
N TYR A 142 -23.86 25.55 5.41
CA TYR A 142 -23.33 25.38 4.06
C TYR A 142 -24.16 26.16 3.04
N HIS A 143 -23.53 27.10 2.37
CA HIS A 143 -24.18 27.98 1.38
C HIS A 143 -23.65 27.65 -0.02
N PRO A 144 -24.49 27.08 -0.89
CA PRO A 144 -24.13 26.86 -2.29
C PRO A 144 -23.82 28.17 -2.99
N THR A 145 -22.79 28.16 -3.84
CA THR A 145 -22.33 29.40 -4.53
C THR A 145 -22.74 29.43 -6.01
N GLY A 146 -23.21 28.32 -6.59
CA GLY A 146 -23.46 28.19 -8.02
C GLY A 146 -22.17 28.08 -8.86
N VAL A 147 -21.00 28.18 -8.24
CA VAL A 147 -19.69 28.10 -8.91
C VAL A 147 -19.30 26.64 -9.10
N LEU A 148 -19.26 26.18 -10.34
CA LEU A 148 -18.86 24.83 -10.68
C LEU A 148 -17.33 24.71 -10.84
N THR A 149 -16.81 23.54 -10.49
CA THR A 149 -15.42 23.14 -10.66
C THR A 149 -15.38 21.81 -11.40
N ILE A 150 -14.63 21.75 -12.49
CA ILE A 150 -14.26 20.49 -13.15
C ILE A 150 -12.90 20.08 -12.61
N THR A 151 -12.77 18.85 -12.13
CA THR A 151 -11.51 18.29 -11.64
C THR A 151 -11.17 17.04 -12.42
N ALA A 152 -9.96 16.99 -12.96
CA ALA A 152 -9.37 15.78 -13.53
C ALA A 152 -8.18 15.37 -12.67
N ASN A 153 -8.17 14.13 -12.20
CA ASN A 153 -7.09 13.63 -11.36
C ASN A 153 -6.81 12.14 -11.59
N HIS A 154 -5.59 11.79 -11.24
CA HIS A 154 -5.13 10.44 -10.95
C HIS A 154 -4.39 10.61 -9.63
N TYR A 155 -4.44 9.86 -8.62
CA TYR A 155 -3.84 10.11 -7.30
C TYR A 155 -3.01 11.42 -7.18
N TRP A 156 -2.05 11.59 -8.06
CA TRP A 156 -1.21 12.76 -8.34
C TRP A 156 -0.57 12.55 -9.73
N PRO A 157 -0.49 13.53 -10.65
CA PRO A 157 -0.94 14.92 -10.53
C PRO A 157 -2.46 15.11 -10.70
N SER A 158 -2.95 16.32 -10.40
CA SER A 158 -4.34 16.72 -10.60
C SER A 158 -4.47 18.08 -11.25
N ARG A 159 -5.58 18.31 -11.96
CA ARG A 159 -5.90 19.61 -12.58
C ARG A 159 -7.34 19.98 -12.28
N SER A 160 -7.59 21.26 -12.03
CA SER A 160 -8.94 21.79 -11.81
C SER A 160 -9.20 23.07 -12.58
N TRP A 161 -10.43 23.23 -13.01
CA TRP A 161 -10.93 24.40 -13.73
C TRP A 161 -12.18 24.88 -13.03
N ASN A 162 -12.13 26.12 -12.55
CA ASN A 162 -13.23 26.74 -11.80
C ASN A 162 -13.99 27.73 -12.68
N ASP A 163 -15.28 27.86 -12.44
CA ASP A 163 -16.03 29.00 -12.92
C ASP A 163 -15.46 30.32 -12.40
N THR A 164 -15.42 31.29 -13.27
CA THR A 164 -15.16 32.67 -12.87
C THR A 164 -16.18 33.61 -13.54
N PRO A 165 -16.51 34.76 -12.95
CA PRO A 165 -17.48 35.69 -13.54
C PRO A 165 -17.09 36.17 -14.96
N ARG A 166 -15.78 36.26 -15.24
CA ARG A 166 -15.25 36.67 -16.54
C ARG A 166 -15.08 35.54 -17.54
N SER A 167 -14.97 34.28 -17.05
CA SER A 167 -14.69 33.14 -17.90
C SER A 167 -15.43 31.91 -17.34
N PRO A 168 -16.69 31.72 -17.71
CA PRO A 168 -17.47 30.55 -17.34
C PRO A 168 -16.90 29.27 -17.98
N LEU A 169 -17.18 28.12 -17.38
CA LEU A 169 -16.66 26.82 -17.83
C LEU A 169 -17.04 26.48 -19.27
N GLU A 170 -18.19 26.93 -19.72
CA GLU A 170 -18.68 26.77 -21.10
C GLU A 170 -17.67 27.28 -22.14
N LYS A 171 -16.99 28.39 -21.86
CA LYS A 171 -15.97 28.97 -22.74
C LYS A 171 -14.60 28.30 -22.62
N ARG A 172 -14.42 27.45 -21.62
CA ARG A 172 -13.13 26.83 -21.26
C ARG A 172 -13.05 25.35 -21.50
N LEU A 173 -14.09 24.71 -22.04
CA LEU A 173 -14.11 23.25 -22.28
C LEU A 173 -12.96 22.79 -23.17
N GLY A 174 -12.56 23.59 -24.15
CA GLY A 174 -11.36 23.30 -24.96
C GLY A 174 -10.07 23.22 -24.11
N ASN A 175 -9.93 24.13 -23.12
CA ASN A 175 -8.79 24.10 -22.20
C ASN A 175 -8.86 22.90 -21.24
N VAL A 176 -10.07 22.51 -20.82
CA VAL A 176 -10.29 21.31 -20.00
C VAL A 176 -9.81 20.07 -20.73
N ILE A 177 -10.22 19.88 -21.98
CA ILE A 177 -9.83 18.73 -22.82
C ILE A 177 -8.32 18.74 -23.06
N ALA A 178 -7.73 19.87 -23.43
CA ALA A 178 -6.29 19.99 -23.60
C ALA A 178 -5.54 19.66 -22.30
N GLY A 179 -6.05 20.12 -21.16
CA GLY A 179 -5.47 19.84 -19.85
C GLY A 179 -5.58 18.37 -19.46
N ILE A 180 -6.67 17.67 -19.80
CA ILE A 180 -6.84 16.24 -19.59
C ILE A 180 -5.82 15.43 -20.41
N THR A 181 -5.65 15.75 -21.68
CA THR A 181 -4.65 15.07 -22.51
C THR A 181 -3.22 15.31 -22.05
N THR A 182 -2.88 16.54 -21.63
CA THR A 182 -1.57 16.82 -21.03
C THR A 182 -1.36 16.05 -19.72
N LEU A 183 -2.37 16.01 -18.87
CA LEU A 183 -2.33 15.26 -17.61
C LEU A 183 -2.04 13.77 -17.84
N ALA A 184 -2.68 13.15 -18.83
CA ALA A 184 -2.43 11.75 -19.18
C ALA A 184 -0.98 11.51 -19.65
N VAL A 185 -0.38 12.45 -20.37
CA VAL A 185 1.04 12.38 -20.77
C VAL A 185 1.95 12.49 -19.55
N GLU A 186 1.66 13.42 -18.63
CA GLU A 186 2.41 13.59 -17.38
C GLU A 186 2.36 12.32 -16.51
N ILE A 187 1.18 11.72 -16.35
CA ILE A 187 1.00 10.46 -15.60
C ILE A 187 1.87 9.35 -16.20
N ARG A 188 1.82 9.15 -17.52
CA ARG A 188 2.63 8.13 -18.20
C ARG A 188 4.14 8.36 -18.02
N ALA A 189 4.57 9.62 -18.05
CA ALA A 189 5.97 9.95 -17.84
C ALA A 189 6.43 9.64 -16.41
N GLU A 190 5.62 9.96 -15.40
CA GLU A 190 5.89 9.66 -13.99
C GLU A 190 5.90 8.15 -13.72
N GLU A 191 4.93 7.41 -14.26
CA GLU A 191 4.88 5.94 -14.15
C GLU A 191 6.11 5.28 -14.79
N ALA A 192 6.52 5.75 -15.97
CA ALA A 192 7.73 5.24 -16.64
C ALA A 192 9.00 5.55 -15.83
N GLU A 193 9.10 6.72 -15.21
CA GLU A 193 10.23 7.08 -14.35
C GLU A 193 10.23 6.24 -13.06
N ALA A 194 9.08 6.06 -12.43
CA ALA A 194 8.92 5.22 -11.25
C ALA A 194 9.32 3.76 -11.54
N ALA A 195 8.88 3.21 -12.67
CA ALA A 195 9.24 1.86 -13.11
C ALA A 195 10.75 1.71 -13.37
N ARG A 196 11.41 2.73 -13.96
CA ARG A 196 12.86 2.73 -14.14
C ARG A 196 13.61 2.72 -12.80
N LYS A 197 13.22 3.59 -11.87
CA LYS A 197 13.82 3.66 -10.52
C LYS A 197 13.66 2.34 -9.77
N GLU A 198 12.49 1.72 -9.87
CA GLU A 198 12.23 0.43 -9.21
C GLU A 198 13.07 -0.70 -9.83
N ALA A 199 13.17 -0.76 -11.16
CA ALA A 199 14.03 -1.73 -11.84
C ALA A 199 15.51 -1.55 -11.48
N GLU A 200 15.96 -0.31 -11.28
CA GLU A 200 17.33 -0.02 -10.86
C GLU A 200 17.59 -0.46 -9.40
N ARG A 201 16.65 -0.20 -8.50
CA ARG A 201 16.68 -0.68 -7.12
C ARG A 201 16.75 -2.20 -7.06
N GLN A 202 15.89 -2.89 -7.82
CA GLN A 202 15.88 -4.34 -7.87
C GLN A 202 17.22 -4.90 -8.34
N ARG A 203 17.78 -4.35 -9.43
CA ARG A 203 19.13 -4.75 -9.93
C ARG A 203 20.23 -4.52 -8.90
N ALA A 204 20.13 -3.43 -8.11
CA ALA A 204 21.09 -3.16 -7.04
C ALA A 204 20.98 -4.18 -5.91
N GLN A 205 19.77 -4.55 -5.52
CA GLN A 205 19.50 -5.58 -4.51
C GLN A 205 20.00 -6.96 -4.95
N ASP A 206 19.75 -7.34 -6.20
CA ASP A 206 20.19 -8.63 -6.75
C ASP A 206 21.74 -8.72 -6.77
N ARG A 207 22.42 -7.63 -7.17
CA ARG A 207 23.88 -7.56 -7.12
C ARG A 207 24.44 -7.65 -5.70
N TYR A 208 23.77 -7.02 -4.74
CA TYR A 208 24.14 -7.11 -3.34
C TYR A 208 23.94 -8.53 -2.81
N ALA A 209 22.78 -9.14 -3.04
CA ALA A 209 22.47 -10.50 -2.61
C ALA A 209 23.45 -11.53 -3.18
N ALA A 210 23.81 -11.41 -4.49
CA ALA A 210 24.79 -12.28 -5.12
C ALA A 210 26.19 -12.14 -4.49
N ARG A 211 26.64 -10.90 -4.19
CA ARG A 211 27.91 -10.66 -3.50
C ARG A 211 27.92 -11.22 -2.08
N LYS A 212 26.84 -10.98 -1.35
CA LYS A 212 26.70 -11.48 0.03
C LYS A 212 26.76 -13.01 0.07
N LYS A 213 26.03 -13.68 -0.81
CA LYS A 213 26.05 -15.15 -0.90
C LYS A 213 27.46 -15.69 -1.20
N ARG A 214 28.20 -15.07 -2.13
CA ARG A 214 29.58 -15.45 -2.42
C ARG A 214 30.48 -15.29 -1.20
N TRP A 215 30.35 -14.17 -0.50
CA TRP A 215 31.15 -13.89 0.70
C TRP A 215 30.83 -14.89 1.84
N GLU A 216 29.56 -15.16 2.11
CA GLU A 216 29.13 -16.16 3.11
C GLU A 216 29.64 -17.57 2.77
N THR A 217 29.59 -17.94 1.49
CA THR A 217 30.11 -19.24 1.04
C THR A 217 31.63 -19.34 1.27
N GLU A 218 32.38 -18.28 0.97
CA GLU A 218 33.81 -18.27 1.16
C GLU A 218 34.20 -18.26 2.64
N GLN A 219 33.48 -17.51 3.46
CA GLN A 219 33.63 -17.57 4.92
C GLN A 219 33.39 -18.97 5.49
N ALA A 220 32.33 -19.64 5.03
CA ALA A 220 32.01 -21.00 5.50
C ALA A 220 33.14 -21.99 5.13
N LYS A 221 33.69 -21.88 3.90
CA LYS A 221 34.83 -22.72 3.49
C LYS A 221 36.09 -22.43 4.31
N PHE A 222 36.35 -21.15 4.55
CA PHE A 222 37.52 -20.75 5.34
C PHE A 222 37.40 -21.23 6.78
N LYS A 223 36.24 -21.10 7.40
CA LYS A 223 35.96 -21.62 8.75
C LYS A 223 36.17 -23.13 8.81
N GLN A 224 35.67 -23.87 7.83
CA GLN A 224 35.88 -25.32 7.75
C GLN A 224 37.37 -25.67 7.62
N LEU A 225 38.13 -24.90 6.84
CA LEU A 225 39.57 -25.10 6.73
C LEU A 225 40.27 -24.88 8.08
N GLU A 226 39.93 -23.82 8.82
CA GLU A 226 40.50 -23.55 10.15
C GLU A 226 40.14 -24.66 11.16
N GLU A 227 38.91 -25.14 11.14
CA GLU A 227 38.44 -26.24 11.98
C GLU A 227 39.25 -27.51 11.68
N HIS A 228 39.45 -27.86 10.41
CA HIS A 228 40.23 -29.03 10.00
C HIS A 228 41.71 -28.88 10.38
N ALA A 229 42.30 -27.71 10.15
CA ALA A 229 43.72 -27.47 10.52
C ALA A 229 43.91 -27.59 12.02
N SER A 230 43.03 -27.00 12.82
CA SER A 230 43.07 -27.09 14.28
C SER A 230 42.87 -28.50 14.80
N ALA A 231 41.97 -29.28 14.21
CA ALA A 231 41.74 -30.66 14.53
C ALA A 231 43.00 -31.53 14.20
N TRP A 232 43.60 -31.30 13.03
CA TRP A 232 44.82 -31.95 12.64
C TRP A 232 45.99 -31.64 13.61
N GLU A 233 46.22 -30.39 13.98
CA GLU A 233 47.24 -30.03 14.98
C GLU A 233 46.98 -30.70 16.32
N ARG A 234 45.76 -30.79 16.79
CA ARG A 234 45.41 -31.50 18.03
C ARG A 234 45.76 -33.00 17.91
N ALA A 235 45.43 -33.63 16.80
CA ALA A 235 45.80 -35.04 16.57
C ALA A 235 47.29 -35.26 16.61
N GLN A 236 48.09 -34.40 15.96
CA GLN A 236 49.56 -34.47 15.97
C GLN A 236 50.10 -34.32 17.38
N ARG A 237 49.61 -33.37 18.17
CA ARG A 237 50.02 -33.17 19.56
C ARG A 237 49.71 -34.40 20.44
N LEU A 238 48.57 -35.04 20.27
CA LEU A 238 48.20 -36.25 21.01
C LEU A 238 49.10 -37.44 20.62
N ARG A 239 49.39 -37.63 19.34
CA ARG A 239 50.33 -38.69 18.87
C ARG A 239 51.75 -38.45 19.40
N ALA A 240 52.22 -37.20 19.34
CA ALA A 240 53.55 -36.84 19.86
C ALA A 240 53.65 -37.09 21.36
N TYR A 241 52.60 -36.77 22.12
CA TYR A 241 52.54 -37.04 23.57
C TYR A 241 52.53 -38.56 23.87
N ALA A 242 51.69 -39.34 23.20
CA ALA A 242 51.68 -40.79 23.35
C ALA A 242 53.04 -41.42 23.06
N ASN A 243 53.73 -40.97 21.99
CA ASN A 243 55.06 -41.44 21.65
C ASN A 243 56.14 -41.03 22.69
N ALA A 244 55.99 -39.84 23.31
CA ALA A 244 56.88 -39.41 24.39
C ALA A 244 56.72 -40.25 25.66
N VAL A 245 55.46 -40.57 26.03
CA VAL A 245 55.13 -41.43 27.16
C VAL A 245 55.71 -42.85 26.93
N GLU A 246 55.56 -43.41 25.75
CA GLU A 246 56.12 -44.73 25.41
C GLU A 246 57.62 -44.76 25.53
N ARG A 247 58.34 -43.71 24.97
CA ARG A 247 59.80 -43.61 25.09
C ARG A 247 60.25 -43.52 26.54
N ASN A 248 59.62 -42.71 27.37
CA ASN A 248 59.96 -42.53 28.77
C ASN A 248 59.77 -43.87 29.57
N ALA A 249 58.71 -44.60 29.25
CA ALA A 249 58.46 -45.93 29.87
C ALA A 249 59.56 -46.95 29.48
N LEU A 250 59.95 -46.95 28.21
CA LEU A 250 61.05 -47.84 27.75
C LEU A 250 62.37 -47.53 28.45
N GLU A 251 62.66 -46.25 28.66
CA GLU A 251 63.87 -45.79 29.38
C GLU A 251 63.81 -46.14 30.90
N SER A 252 62.62 -46.26 31.46
CA SER A 252 62.35 -46.49 32.89
C SER A 252 62.15 -47.98 33.28
N GLY A 253 62.33 -48.91 32.37
CA GLY A 253 62.27 -50.32 32.70
C GLY A 253 61.21 -51.13 31.94
N GLY A 254 60.53 -50.55 30.97
CA GLY A 254 59.62 -51.25 30.07
C GLY A 254 58.17 -50.74 30.09
N VAL A 255 57.33 -51.19 29.13
CA VAL A 255 55.94 -50.78 28.99
C VAL A 255 55.07 -51.85 29.64
N SER A 256 54.30 -51.49 30.67
CA SER A 256 53.31 -52.39 31.29
C SER A 256 52.12 -52.63 30.35
N ALA A 257 51.33 -53.69 30.58
CA ALA A 257 50.16 -54.03 29.82
C ALA A 257 49.11 -52.90 29.89
N GLU A 258 48.87 -52.30 31.07
CA GLU A 258 47.98 -51.18 31.28
C GLU A 258 48.41 -49.93 30.47
N LEU A 259 49.70 -49.67 30.37
CA LEU A 259 50.23 -48.58 29.59
C LEU A 259 50.08 -48.84 28.08
N GLN A 260 50.23 -50.09 27.63
CA GLN A 260 49.96 -50.49 26.25
C GLN A 260 48.49 -50.21 25.84
N ASP A 261 47.55 -50.59 26.70
CA ASP A 261 46.11 -50.33 26.48
C ASP A 261 45.85 -48.84 26.42
N TRP A 262 46.43 -48.06 27.33
CA TRP A 262 46.30 -46.59 27.31
C TRP A 262 46.90 -45.96 26.04
N LEU A 263 48.07 -46.40 25.59
CA LEU A 263 48.72 -45.96 24.37
C LEU A 263 47.87 -46.25 23.13
N ALA A 264 47.27 -47.44 23.05
CA ALA A 264 46.34 -47.80 21.98
C ALA A 264 45.12 -46.93 21.99
N TRP A 265 44.51 -46.69 23.16
CA TRP A 265 43.38 -45.76 23.32
C TRP A 265 43.73 -44.34 22.93
N ALA A 266 44.88 -43.80 23.39
CA ALA A 266 45.28 -42.41 23.07
C ALA A 266 45.53 -42.20 21.57
N ARG A 267 46.16 -43.19 20.90
CA ARG A 267 46.34 -43.15 19.45
C ARG A 267 45.01 -43.22 18.69
N ALA A 268 44.09 -44.08 19.09
CA ALA A 268 42.77 -44.17 18.50
C ALA A 268 41.96 -42.86 18.65
N LYS A 269 42.12 -42.14 19.79
CA LYS A 269 41.50 -40.81 19.97
C LYS A 269 42.14 -39.73 19.09
N ALA A 270 43.46 -39.81 18.88
CA ALA A 270 44.16 -38.93 17.94
C ALA A 270 43.68 -39.17 16.50
N ASP A 271 43.51 -40.44 16.10
CA ASP A 271 43.02 -40.78 14.76
C ASP A 271 41.56 -40.35 14.56
N TRP A 272 40.72 -40.46 15.59
CA TRP A 272 39.33 -40.02 15.53
C TRP A 272 39.15 -38.52 15.31
N ILE A 273 40.00 -37.67 15.89
CA ILE A 273 39.94 -36.21 15.70
C ILE A 273 40.66 -35.71 14.45
N ASP A 274 41.51 -36.57 13.82
CA ASP A 274 42.26 -36.19 12.64
C ASP A 274 41.38 -36.18 11.39
N PRO A 275 41.15 -34.99 10.75
CA PRO A 275 40.31 -34.92 9.58
C PRO A 275 40.84 -35.65 8.35
N LEU A 276 42.11 -36.07 8.37
CA LEU A 276 42.71 -36.84 7.29
C LEU A 276 42.54 -38.37 7.50
N VAL A 277 42.06 -38.78 8.66
CA VAL A 277 41.84 -40.21 9.03
C VAL A 277 40.34 -40.43 9.22
N GLN A 278 39.74 -41.25 8.37
CA GLN A 278 38.30 -41.53 8.42
C GLN A 278 37.99 -42.68 9.41
N VAL A 279 38.00 -42.41 10.71
CA VAL A 279 37.64 -43.36 11.76
C VAL A 279 36.55 -42.76 12.64
N SER A 280 35.59 -43.57 13.06
CA SER A 280 34.57 -43.20 14.04
C SER A 280 34.94 -43.77 15.42
N ASP A 281 34.75 -42.96 16.45
CA ASP A 281 34.87 -43.46 17.83
C ASP A 281 33.55 -44.06 18.26
N PRO A 282 33.55 -45.32 18.83
CA PRO A 282 32.31 -46.02 19.18
C PRO A 282 31.53 -45.33 20.29
N ILE A 283 32.17 -44.52 21.13
CA ILE A 283 31.51 -43.82 22.26
C ILE A 283 31.30 -42.36 21.97
N LEU A 284 32.36 -41.64 21.55
CA LEU A 284 32.33 -40.19 21.39
C LEU A 284 31.71 -39.72 20.07
N SER A 285 31.52 -40.63 19.11
CA SER A 285 30.74 -40.34 17.90
C SER A 285 29.24 -40.52 18.11
N ALA A 286 28.82 -41.15 19.21
CA ALA A 286 27.42 -41.30 19.59
C ALA A 286 26.90 -40.03 20.26
N PRO A 287 25.60 -39.73 20.16
CA PRO A 287 25.01 -38.58 20.89
C PRO A 287 25.14 -38.77 22.39
N GLU A 288 25.33 -37.68 23.12
CA GLU A 288 25.44 -37.69 24.57
C GLU A 288 24.21 -38.38 25.21
N PRO A 289 24.43 -39.38 26.12
CA PRO A 289 23.34 -40.06 26.79
C PRO A 289 22.48 -39.09 27.58
N ARG A 290 21.18 -39.09 27.33
CA ARG A 290 20.24 -38.29 28.10
C ARG A 290 19.79 -39.07 29.33
N ALA A 291 19.75 -38.42 30.48
CA ALA A 291 19.15 -39.04 31.68
C ALA A 291 17.69 -39.40 31.38
N PRO A 292 17.22 -40.60 31.80
CA PRO A 292 15.81 -40.95 31.65
C PRO A 292 14.98 -39.90 32.39
N GLY A 293 14.05 -39.27 31.63
CA GLY A 293 13.13 -38.29 32.20
C GLY A 293 12.33 -38.93 33.33
N TYR A 294 12.26 -38.27 34.48
CA TYR A 294 11.33 -38.64 35.54
C TYR A 294 9.91 -38.48 35.00
N TYR A 295 9.27 -39.59 34.63
CA TYR A 295 7.82 -39.63 34.50
C TYR A 295 7.25 -39.59 35.93
N TYR A 296 6.70 -38.45 36.31
CA TYR A 296 5.73 -38.44 37.40
C TYR A 296 4.42 -39.02 36.85
N PRO A 297 3.85 -40.05 37.53
CA PRO A 297 2.57 -40.61 37.15
C PRO A 297 1.41 -39.63 37.34
#